data_191c023cb8277df3d14d47a0c38fe1cc
#
_entry.id   191c023cb8277df3d14d47a0c38fe1cc
#
_cell.length_a   1.000
_cell.length_b   1.000
_cell.length_c   1.000
_cell.angle_alpha   90.00
_cell.angle_beta   90.00
_cell.angle_gamma   90.00
#
_symmetry.space_group_name_H-M   'P 1'
#
loop_
_entity.id
_entity.type
_entity.pdbx_description
1 polymer ?
#
loop_
_entity_poly.entity_id
_entity_poly.type
_entity_poly.pdbx_seq_one_letter_code
_entity_poly.pdbx_strand_id
1 'polypeptide(L)'
;MKTILFAVITVITGYPCFCQKALPSANIQIASAILAAPEDMRDSCTVYGYSADQGLILLRQGSNDLICLADDPGKPGFSVACYVKDLEPFMKRGRELRAQGMNDKQVFDERDKEVKEGTLQMPAHPSALYVYSAKDTDFDSTTGAVKNGYLRYVIYIPFATSASTGLPEKPSGSGKGMPWLMDAGTYRAHIMINP
;
A
#
# COMPACT_ATOMS: atom_id res chain seq x y z
N MET A 1 -15.48 49.18 47.35
CA MET A 1 -14.47 48.45 46.60
C MET A 1 -15.07 47.07 46.22
N LYS A 2 -15.39 46.85 44.95
CA LYS A 2 -15.93 45.56 44.48
C LYS A 2 -14.79 44.78 43.84
N THR A 3 -14.39 43.68 44.47
CA THR A 3 -13.34 42.78 43.99
C THR A 3 -13.96 41.85 42.93
N ILE A 4 -13.50 41.94 41.66
CA ILE A 4 -13.94 41.07 40.58
C ILE A 4 -12.95 39.90 40.57
N LEU A 5 -13.47 38.68 40.79
CA LEU A 5 -12.72 37.42 40.72
C LEU A 5 -12.74 36.92 39.28
N PHE A 6 -11.62 36.91 38.59
CA PHE A 6 -11.48 36.31 37.27
C PHE A 6 -11.23 34.81 37.41
N ALA A 7 -12.21 34.00 36.99
CA ALA A 7 -12.03 32.56 36.91
C ALA A 7 -11.33 32.24 35.56
N VAL A 8 -10.10 31.69 35.59
CA VAL A 8 -9.39 31.19 34.43
C VAL A 8 -9.88 29.77 34.13
N ILE A 9 -10.64 29.62 33.07
CA ILE A 9 -11.07 28.31 32.57
C ILE A 9 -9.94 27.75 31.69
N THR A 10 -9.20 26.75 32.21
CA THR A 10 -8.19 26.01 31.44
C THR A 10 -8.93 24.96 30.57
N VAL A 11 -9.02 25.21 29.27
CA VAL A 11 -9.54 24.24 28.30
C VAL A 11 -8.42 23.23 28.03
N ILE A 12 -8.57 22.02 28.56
CA ILE A 12 -7.68 20.89 28.25
C ILE A 12 -8.14 20.33 26.88
N THR A 13 -7.46 20.70 25.81
CA THR A 13 -7.64 20.08 24.50
C THR A 13 -6.98 18.70 24.53
N GLY A 14 -7.77 17.66 24.74
CA GLY A 14 -7.33 16.27 24.59
C GLY A 14 -7.00 16.00 23.14
N TYR A 15 -5.72 15.86 22.79
CA TYR A 15 -5.31 15.32 21.50
C TYR A 15 -5.68 13.84 21.46
N PRO A 16 -6.32 13.33 20.38
CA PRO A 16 -6.53 11.91 20.24
C PRO A 16 -5.17 11.21 20.20
N CYS A 17 -4.88 10.41 21.20
CA CYS A 17 -3.73 9.51 21.21
C CYS A 17 -4.04 8.41 20.17
N PHE A 18 -3.54 8.56 18.96
CA PHE A 18 -3.50 7.46 18.00
C PHE A 18 -2.56 6.41 18.57
N CYS A 19 -3.12 5.30 19.06
CA CYS A 19 -2.34 4.15 19.49
C CYS A 19 -1.61 3.61 18.24
N GLN A 20 -0.34 3.98 18.11
CA GLN A 20 0.52 3.43 17.08
C GLN A 20 0.70 1.93 17.35
N LYS A 21 0.50 1.09 16.33
CA LYS A 21 0.77 -0.34 16.43
C LYS A 21 2.22 -0.55 16.87
N ALA A 22 2.45 -1.52 17.74
CA ALA A 22 3.81 -1.93 18.05
C ALA A 22 4.52 -2.40 16.77
N LEU A 23 5.68 -1.84 16.48
CA LEU A 23 6.48 -2.20 15.32
C LEU A 23 7.06 -3.62 15.51
N PRO A 24 6.71 -4.60 14.68
CA PRO A 24 7.27 -5.95 14.76
C PRO A 24 8.78 -5.96 14.45
N SER A 25 9.49 -6.98 14.93
CA SER A 25 10.90 -7.17 14.59
C SER A 25 11.11 -7.33 13.07
N ALA A 26 12.31 -7.05 12.58
CA ALA A 26 12.64 -7.17 11.15
C ALA A 26 12.30 -8.55 10.58
N ASN A 27 12.58 -9.63 11.33
CA ASN A 27 12.26 -11.00 10.90
C ASN A 27 10.74 -11.22 10.77
N ILE A 28 9.95 -10.68 11.67
CA ILE A 28 8.47 -10.78 11.61
C ILE A 28 7.93 -9.95 10.43
N GLN A 29 8.48 -8.76 10.22
CA GLN A 29 8.11 -7.95 9.07
C GLN A 29 8.43 -8.65 7.74
N ILE A 30 9.60 -9.27 7.61
CA ILE A 30 9.98 -10.06 6.42
C ILE A 30 9.02 -11.24 6.24
N ALA A 31 8.80 -12.04 7.28
CA ALA A 31 7.94 -13.22 7.23
C ALA A 31 6.50 -12.88 6.82
N SER A 32 5.95 -11.77 7.32
CA SER A 32 4.60 -11.32 6.98
C SER A 32 4.51 -10.64 5.62
N ALA A 33 5.51 -9.84 5.22
CA ALA A 33 5.51 -9.14 3.93
C ALA A 33 5.45 -10.09 2.74
N ILE A 34 6.19 -11.21 2.80
CA ILE A 34 6.27 -12.19 1.70
C ILE A 34 5.00 -13.04 1.54
N LEU A 35 4.03 -12.95 2.47
CA LEU A 35 2.74 -13.65 2.33
C LEU A 35 1.96 -13.20 1.10
N ALA A 36 2.19 -11.97 0.62
CA ALA A 36 1.59 -11.49 -0.62
C ALA A 36 2.24 -12.10 -1.88
N ALA A 37 3.49 -12.58 -1.81
CA ALA A 37 4.18 -13.16 -2.96
C ALA A 37 3.71 -14.59 -3.25
N PRO A 38 3.79 -15.05 -4.53
CA PRO A 38 3.69 -16.46 -4.88
C PRO A 38 4.64 -17.30 -4.03
N GLU A 39 4.19 -18.47 -3.59
CA GLU A 39 4.88 -19.26 -2.56
C GLU A 39 6.32 -19.64 -2.96
N ASP A 40 6.51 -20.04 -4.21
CA ASP A 40 7.79 -20.42 -4.79
C ASP A 40 8.78 -19.24 -4.97
N MET A 41 8.31 -18.00 -4.87
CA MET A 41 9.13 -16.80 -5.03
C MET A 41 9.49 -16.12 -3.69
N ARG A 42 8.86 -16.49 -2.57
CA ARG A 42 8.95 -15.81 -1.27
C ARG A 42 10.35 -15.64 -0.74
N ASP A 43 11.18 -16.68 -0.82
CA ASP A 43 12.51 -16.68 -0.22
C ASP A 43 13.49 -15.73 -0.92
N SER A 44 13.23 -15.41 -2.18
CA SER A 44 14.11 -14.61 -3.04
C SER A 44 13.64 -13.17 -3.25
N CYS A 45 12.53 -12.75 -2.62
CA CYS A 45 12.02 -11.37 -2.75
C CYS A 45 12.92 -10.36 -2.04
N THR A 46 13.04 -9.17 -2.62
CA THR A 46 13.51 -7.97 -1.91
C THR A 46 12.41 -7.53 -0.95
N VAL A 47 12.75 -7.22 0.31
CA VAL A 47 11.76 -6.81 1.31
C VAL A 47 12.14 -5.47 1.91
N TYR A 48 11.21 -4.53 1.85
CA TYR A 48 11.24 -3.28 2.60
C TYR A 48 10.28 -3.37 3.78
N GLY A 49 10.67 -2.81 4.90
CA GLY A 49 9.85 -2.69 6.10
C GLY A 49 10.18 -1.43 6.87
N TYR A 50 9.69 -1.31 8.07
CA TYR A 50 9.76 -0.08 8.84
C TYR A 50 10.76 -0.18 9.99
N SER A 51 11.42 0.93 10.28
CA SER A 51 12.15 1.17 11.52
C SER A 51 11.51 2.32 12.30
N ALA A 52 11.77 2.38 13.60
CA ALA A 52 11.15 3.38 14.47
C ALA A 52 11.61 4.82 14.16
N ASP A 53 12.80 4.98 13.64
CA ASP A 53 13.51 6.25 13.44
C ASP A 53 13.72 6.65 11.96
N GLN A 54 13.76 5.68 11.05
CA GLN A 54 14.11 5.91 9.64
C GLN A 54 12.94 5.72 8.65
N GLY A 55 11.76 5.31 9.13
CA GLY A 55 10.63 5.00 8.25
C GLY A 55 10.85 3.71 7.46
N LEU A 56 10.56 3.73 6.15
CA LEU A 56 10.70 2.54 5.29
C LEU A 56 12.17 2.30 4.93
N ILE A 57 12.70 1.13 5.29
CA ILE A 57 14.09 0.70 5.07
C ILE A 57 14.15 -0.66 4.36
N LEU A 58 15.30 -0.96 3.74
CA LEU A 58 15.58 -2.28 3.19
C LEU A 58 15.86 -3.27 4.34
N LEU A 59 15.02 -4.31 4.46
CA LEU A 59 15.20 -5.38 5.46
C LEU A 59 15.90 -6.62 4.89
N ARG A 60 15.64 -6.93 3.61
CA ARG A 60 16.25 -8.05 2.91
C ARG A 60 16.47 -7.71 1.43
N GLN A 61 17.69 -7.87 0.96
CA GLN A 61 17.99 -7.84 -0.47
C GLN A 61 17.61 -9.20 -1.08
N GLY A 62 16.79 -9.18 -2.11
CA GLY A 62 16.38 -10.37 -2.85
C GLY A 62 17.12 -10.53 -4.19
N SER A 63 16.93 -11.68 -4.81
CA SER A 63 17.53 -12.04 -6.10
C SER A 63 16.50 -12.19 -7.24
N ASN A 64 15.21 -12.29 -6.93
CA ASN A 64 14.14 -12.33 -7.95
C ASN A 64 13.61 -10.93 -8.30
N ASP A 65 12.60 -10.87 -9.15
CA ASP A 65 12.01 -9.63 -9.64
C ASP A 65 10.85 -9.08 -8.77
N LEU A 66 10.68 -9.58 -7.54
CA LEU A 66 9.65 -9.10 -6.63
C LEU A 66 10.22 -8.19 -5.53
N ILE A 67 9.52 -7.10 -5.29
CA ILE A 67 9.70 -6.20 -4.15
C ILE A 67 8.48 -6.31 -3.27
N CYS A 68 8.66 -6.68 -2.00
CA CYS A 68 7.62 -6.79 -1.00
C CYS A 68 7.74 -5.67 0.04
N LEU A 69 6.60 -5.13 0.43
CA LEU A 69 6.47 -4.09 1.46
C LEU A 69 5.77 -4.68 2.68
N ALA A 70 6.35 -4.50 3.84
CA ALA A 70 5.73 -4.86 5.12
C ALA A 70 4.52 -3.97 5.45
N ASP A 71 3.71 -4.41 6.40
CA ASP A 71 2.58 -3.65 6.92
C ASP A 71 3.02 -2.30 7.49
N ASP A 72 2.29 -1.25 7.12
CA ASP A 72 2.56 0.11 7.57
C ASP A 72 1.98 0.31 8.99
N PRO A 73 2.83 0.47 10.03
CA PRO A 73 2.36 0.59 11.41
C PRO A 73 1.54 1.87 11.66
N GLY A 74 1.61 2.84 10.75
CA GLY A 74 0.80 4.07 10.78
C GLY A 74 -0.60 3.91 10.19
N LYS A 75 -0.96 2.73 9.66
CA LYS A 75 -2.26 2.47 9.03
C LYS A 75 -3.09 1.43 9.78
N PRO A 76 -4.42 1.57 9.79
CA PRO A 76 -5.30 0.55 10.35
C PRO A 76 -5.36 -0.70 9.44
N GLY A 77 -5.59 -1.86 10.04
CA GLY A 77 -5.64 -3.15 9.35
C GLY A 77 -4.25 -3.67 9.01
N PHE A 78 -4.13 -4.97 8.74
CA PHE A 78 -2.93 -5.58 8.21
C PHE A 78 -2.97 -5.55 6.68
N SER A 79 -1.93 -5.01 6.05
CA SER A 79 -1.85 -4.97 4.59
C SER A 79 -0.40 -4.98 4.12
N VAL A 80 -0.01 -6.04 3.43
CA VAL A 80 1.30 -6.20 2.80
C VAL A 80 1.14 -6.32 1.29
N ALA A 81 2.17 -5.93 0.54
CA ALA A 81 2.11 -5.93 -0.91
C ALA A 81 3.43 -6.41 -1.50
N CYS A 82 3.36 -7.21 -2.57
CA CYS A 82 4.51 -7.56 -3.39
C CYS A 82 4.23 -7.20 -4.85
N TYR A 83 5.19 -6.61 -5.53
CA TYR A 83 5.06 -6.19 -6.93
C TYR A 83 6.35 -6.44 -7.72
N VAL A 84 6.21 -6.57 -9.02
CA VAL A 84 7.36 -6.71 -9.93
C VAL A 84 8.18 -5.43 -9.97
N LYS A 85 9.50 -5.54 -10.10
CA LYS A 85 10.45 -4.41 -10.08
C LYS A 85 10.12 -3.32 -11.09
N ASP A 86 9.51 -3.65 -12.22
CA ASP A 86 9.11 -2.65 -13.23
C ASP A 86 8.12 -1.62 -12.70
N LEU A 87 7.38 -1.94 -11.64
CA LEU A 87 6.50 -1.00 -10.94
C LEU A 87 7.23 -0.11 -9.92
N GLU A 88 8.52 -0.37 -9.61
CA GLU A 88 9.20 0.36 -8.54
C GLU A 88 9.26 1.87 -8.77
N PRO A 89 9.57 2.40 -9.96
CA PRO A 89 9.56 3.85 -10.17
C PRO A 89 8.23 4.49 -9.76
N PHE A 90 7.12 3.90 -10.21
CA PHE A 90 5.77 4.33 -9.89
C PHE A 90 5.41 4.18 -8.40
N MET A 91 5.73 3.04 -7.80
CA MET A 91 5.44 2.75 -6.39
C MET A 91 6.28 3.63 -5.46
N LYS A 92 7.59 3.75 -5.73
CA LYS A 92 8.52 4.61 -4.99
C LYS A 92 8.06 6.06 -5.03
N ARG A 93 7.74 6.59 -6.22
CA ARG A 93 7.26 7.97 -6.35
C ARG A 93 6.01 8.23 -5.53
N GLY A 94 5.08 7.29 -5.48
CA GLY A 94 3.89 7.41 -4.64
C GLY A 94 4.22 7.45 -3.14
N ARG A 95 5.21 6.71 -2.67
CA ARG A 95 5.70 6.76 -1.28
C ARG A 95 6.35 8.10 -0.96
N GLU A 96 7.19 8.61 -1.85
CA GLU A 96 7.87 9.92 -1.70
C GLU A 96 6.87 11.07 -1.58
N LEU A 97 5.86 11.11 -2.44
CA LEU A 97 4.83 12.16 -2.42
C LEU A 97 3.98 12.11 -1.13
N ARG A 98 3.65 10.90 -0.67
CA ARG A 98 2.95 10.74 0.63
C ARG A 98 3.82 11.16 1.81
N ALA A 99 5.11 10.88 1.78
CA ALA A 99 6.05 11.33 2.81
C ALA A 99 6.17 12.87 2.87
N GLN A 100 5.87 13.56 1.76
CA GLN A 100 5.75 15.02 1.68
C GLN A 100 4.37 15.54 2.17
N GLY A 101 3.50 14.66 2.65
CA GLY A 101 2.18 15.02 3.18
C GLY A 101 1.07 15.11 2.13
N MET A 102 1.29 14.68 0.90
CA MET A 102 0.28 14.71 -0.14
C MET A 102 -0.82 13.65 0.11
N ASN A 103 -2.07 14.04 -0.07
CA ASN A 103 -3.21 13.12 -0.05
C ASN A 103 -3.30 12.31 -1.36
N ASP A 104 -4.18 11.30 -1.40
CA ASP A 104 -4.28 10.38 -2.54
C ASP A 104 -4.61 11.08 -3.87
N LYS A 105 -5.45 12.13 -3.83
CA LYS A 105 -5.76 12.92 -5.04
C LYS A 105 -4.53 13.68 -5.54
N GLN A 106 -3.81 14.34 -4.65
CA GLN A 106 -2.60 15.09 -4.99
C GLN A 106 -1.51 14.14 -5.54
N VAL A 107 -1.34 12.97 -4.93
CA VAL A 107 -0.42 11.93 -5.43
C VAL A 107 -0.82 11.45 -6.83
N PHE A 108 -2.13 11.28 -7.07
CA PHE A 108 -2.62 10.90 -8.39
C PHE A 108 -2.32 11.98 -9.43
N ASP A 109 -2.69 13.22 -9.15
CA ASP A 109 -2.54 14.35 -10.08
C ASP A 109 -1.05 14.62 -10.40
N GLU A 110 -0.16 14.59 -9.39
CA GLU A 110 1.27 14.83 -9.60
C GLU A 110 1.93 13.72 -10.43
N ARG A 111 1.63 12.45 -10.14
CA ARG A 111 2.13 11.35 -10.97
C ARG A 111 1.57 11.35 -12.39
N ASP A 112 0.31 11.78 -12.59
CA ASP A 112 -0.28 11.94 -13.93
C ASP A 112 0.49 12.99 -14.74
N LYS A 113 0.82 14.11 -14.10
CA LYS A 113 1.65 15.16 -14.70
C LYS A 113 3.05 14.64 -15.05
N GLU A 114 3.72 13.98 -14.10
CA GLU A 114 5.08 13.43 -14.30
C GLU A 114 5.12 12.38 -15.42
N VAL A 115 4.08 11.54 -15.54
CA VAL A 115 3.96 10.57 -16.63
C VAL A 115 3.78 11.27 -17.97
N LYS A 116 2.94 12.31 -18.06
CA LYS A 116 2.74 13.10 -19.29
C LYS A 116 3.99 13.86 -19.72
N GLU A 117 4.78 14.32 -18.76
CA GLU A 117 6.07 14.97 -18.98
C GLU A 117 7.21 13.99 -19.30
N GLY A 118 6.97 12.68 -19.14
CA GLY A 118 7.96 11.61 -19.37
C GLY A 118 9.01 11.49 -18.24
N THR A 119 8.82 12.18 -17.12
CA THR A 119 9.74 12.15 -15.97
C THR A 119 9.46 10.96 -15.03
N LEU A 120 8.24 10.43 -15.04
CA LEU A 120 7.89 9.18 -14.37
C LEU A 120 7.57 8.10 -15.40
N GLN A 121 8.34 7.01 -15.39
CA GLN A 121 8.14 5.88 -16.29
C GLN A 121 7.09 4.92 -15.73
N MET A 122 6.13 4.54 -16.57
CA MET A 122 5.19 3.45 -16.31
C MET A 122 5.68 2.16 -17.00
N PRO A 123 5.33 0.97 -16.48
CA PRO A 123 5.67 -0.28 -17.15
C PRO A 123 5.15 -0.31 -18.58
N ALA A 124 5.99 -0.78 -19.51
CA ALA A 124 5.60 -0.99 -20.91
C ALA A 124 4.79 -2.29 -21.10
N HIS A 125 4.79 -3.17 -20.11
CA HIS A 125 4.12 -4.48 -20.12
C HIS A 125 3.16 -4.61 -18.95
N PRO A 126 2.16 -5.51 -19.01
CA PRO A 126 1.33 -5.83 -17.87
C PRO A 126 2.18 -6.23 -16.66
N SER A 127 2.00 -5.54 -15.53
CA SER A 127 2.85 -5.67 -14.36
C SER A 127 2.06 -6.00 -13.11
N ALA A 128 2.41 -7.11 -12.45
CA ALA A 128 1.67 -7.66 -11.32
C ALA A 128 2.00 -6.96 -9.99
N LEU A 129 0.96 -6.75 -9.20
CA LEU A 129 0.99 -6.41 -7.78
C LEU A 129 0.06 -7.37 -7.04
N TYR A 130 0.54 -7.93 -5.96
CA TYR A 130 -0.20 -8.80 -5.03
C TYR A 130 -0.40 -8.05 -3.73
N VAL A 131 -1.63 -8.03 -3.21
CA VAL A 131 -1.95 -7.40 -1.92
C VAL A 131 -2.59 -8.44 -1.01
N TYR A 132 -1.96 -8.70 0.13
CA TYR A 132 -2.52 -9.60 1.14
C TYR A 132 -2.95 -8.77 2.35
N SER A 133 -4.22 -8.88 2.72
CA SER A 133 -4.84 -8.04 3.74
C SER A 133 -5.64 -8.86 4.74
N ALA A 134 -5.69 -8.36 5.98
CA ALA A 134 -6.49 -8.90 7.06
C ALA A 134 -6.91 -7.79 8.04
N LYS A 135 -7.74 -8.13 9.04
CA LYS A 135 -7.99 -7.22 10.16
C LYS A 135 -6.77 -7.17 11.09
N ASP A 136 -6.60 -6.08 11.83
CA ASP A 136 -5.55 -5.99 12.86
C ASP A 136 -5.60 -7.15 13.86
N THR A 137 -6.80 -7.58 14.25
CA THR A 137 -7.03 -8.70 15.19
C THR A 137 -6.65 -10.06 14.64
N ASP A 138 -6.45 -10.18 13.34
CA ASP A 138 -6.08 -11.41 12.65
C ASP A 138 -4.56 -11.53 12.40
N PHE A 139 -3.79 -10.48 12.72
CA PHE A 139 -2.33 -10.46 12.62
C PHE A 139 -1.68 -10.61 14.00
N ASP A 140 -0.81 -11.59 14.14
CA ASP A 140 0.03 -11.77 15.32
C ASP A 140 1.41 -11.14 15.10
N SER A 141 1.63 -9.99 15.71
CA SER A 141 2.90 -9.23 15.59
C SER A 141 4.10 -9.91 16.25
N THR A 142 3.90 -10.99 17.01
CA THR A 142 4.96 -11.77 17.67
C THR A 142 5.46 -12.90 16.76
N THR A 143 4.55 -13.55 16.02
CA THR A 143 4.87 -14.71 15.19
C THR A 143 4.85 -14.41 13.69
N GLY A 144 4.22 -13.31 13.26
CA GLY A 144 3.97 -12.97 11.87
C GLY A 144 2.82 -13.74 11.23
N ALA A 145 2.11 -14.56 12.02
CA ALA A 145 0.97 -15.33 11.52
C ALA A 145 -0.24 -14.43 11.23
N VAL A 146 -0.92 -14.72 10.12
CA VAL A 146 -2.14 -14.01 9.70
C VAL A 146 -3.27 -15.01 9.55
N LYS A 147 -4.41 -14.74 10.21
CA LYS A 147 -5.65 -15.49 10.07
C LYS A 147 -6.62 -14.73 9.16
N ASN A 148 -7.53 -15.44 8.53
CA ASN A 148 -8.62 -14.85 7.73
C ASN A 148 -8.14 -13.79 6.71
N GLY A 149 -6.89 -13.89 6.26
CA GLY A 149 -6.34 -13.01 5.25
C GLY A 149 -6.89 -13.34 3.86
N TYR A 150 -6.93 -12.36 2.99
CA TYR A 150 -7.30 -12.54 1.59
C TYR A 150 -6.26 -11.92 0.67
N LEU A 151 -5.98 -12.60 -0.42
CA LEU A 151 -5.04 -12.16 -1.45
C LEU A 151 -5.83 -11.50 -2.59
N ARG A 152 -5.41 -10.32 -3.00
CA ARG A 152 -5.92 -9.60 -4.16
C ARG A 152 -4.84 -9.53 -5.23
N TYR A 153 -5.23 -9.77 -6.47
CA TYR A 153 -4.37 -9.59 -7.63
C TYR A 153 -4.68 -8.28 -8.32
N VAL A 154 -3.63 -7.54 -8.68
CA VAL A 154 -3.70 -6.29 -9.42
C VAL A 154 -2.73 -6.39 -10.59
N ILE A 155 -3.19 -6.10 -11.80
CA ILE A 155 -2.34 -6.11 -12.98
C ILE A 155 -2.37 -4.72 -13.61
N TYR A 156 -1.30 -3.96 -13.48
CA TYR A 156 -1.16 -2.66 -14.11
C TYR A 156 -1.03 -2.81 -15.61
N ILE A 157 -1.88 -2.08 -16.34
CA ILE A 157 -1.95 -2.00 -17.80
C ILE A 157 -2.17 -0.53 -18.19
N PRO A 158 -1.16 0.33 -18.07
CA PRO A 158 -1.32 1.77 -18.24
C PRO A 158 -2.09 2.17 -19.47
N PHE A 159 -3.00 3.14 -19.34
CA PHE A 159 -3.87 3.69 -20.37
C PHE A 159 -4.91 2.73 -20.97
N ALA A 160 -5.03 1.51 -20.45
CA ALA A 160 -6.06 0.58 -20.90
C ALA A 160 -7.48 1.11 -20.61
N THR A 161 -8.39 0.81 -21.52
CA THR A 161 -9.80 1.20 -21.45
C THR A 161 -10.70 -0.03 -21.44
N SER A 162 -11.99 0.14 -21.11
CA SER A 162 -12.98 -0.94 -21.26
C SER A 162 -13.08 -1.42 -22.70
N ALA A 163 -12.91 -0.53 -23.68
CA ALA A 163 -12.91 -0.90 -25.09
C ALA A 163 -11.70 -1.78 -25.48
N SER A 164 -10.51 -1.52 -24.91
CA SER A 164 -9.31 -2.30 -25.21
C SER A 164 -9.22 -3.63 -24.47
N THR A 165 -9.91 -3.75 -23.32
CA THR A 165 -9.83 -4.94 -22.46
C THR A 165 -11.07 -5.82 -22.46
N GLY A 166 -12.23 -5.29 -22.85
CA GLY A 166 -13.53 -5.95 -22.69
C GLY A 166 -14.02 -6.04 -21.24
N LEU A 167 -13.30 -5.46 -20.28
CA LEU A 167 -13.64 -5.55 -18.86
C LEU A 167 -14.57 -4.40 -18.43
N PRO A 168 -15.51 -4.65 -17.49
CA PRO A 168 -16.30 -3.60 -16.87
C PRO A 168 -15.43 -2.73 -15.95
N GLU A 169 -15.81 -1.45 -15.75
CA GLU A 169 -15.11 -0.52 -14.86
C GLU A 169 -15.55 -0.63 -13.38
N LYS A 170 -16.49 -1.49 -13.11
CA LYS A 170 -16.99 -1.77 -11.75
C LYS A 170 -17.16 -3.27 -11.57
N PRO A 171 -16.92 -3.78 -10.36
CA PRO A 171 -17.19 -5.18 -10.10
C PRO A 171 -18.68 -5.47 -10.28
N SER A 172 -19.00 -6.63 -10.87
CA SER A 172 -20.36 -7.13 -10.97
C SER A 172 -20.67 -8.08 -9.80
N GLY A 173 -21.91 -8.04 -9.31
CA GLY A 173 -22.35 -8.88 -8.21
C GLY A 173 -21.52 -8.67 -6.94
N SER A 174 -21.00 -9.75 -6.35
CA SER A 174 -20.12 -9.70 -5.17
C SER A 174 -18.70 -9.19 -5.49
N GLY A 175 -18.33 -9.06 -6.76
CA GLY A 175 -16.96 -8.78 -7.20
C GLY A 175 -15.96 -9.91 -6.96
N LYS A 176 -16.42 -11.03 -6.38
CA LYS A 176 -15.55 -12.17 -6.04
C LYS A 176 -15.26 -12.98 -7.30
N GLY A 177 -13.98 -13.22 -7.58
CA GLY A 177 -13.51 -13.97 -8.74
C GLY A 177 -13.68 -13.28 -10.10
N MET A 178 -14.38 -12.15 -10.16
CA MET A 178 -14.63 -11.43 -11.42
C MET A 178 -13.63 -10.28 -11.58
N PRO A 179 -12.85 -10.23 -12.68
CA PRO A 179 -11.97 -9.11 -12.96
C PRO A 179 -12.74 -7.87 -13.39
N TRP A 180 -12.25 -6.70 -13.00
CA TRP A 180 -12.74 -5.40 -13.49
C TRP A 180 -11.58 -4.43 -13.69
N LEU A 181 -11.77 -3.41 -14.52
CA LEU A 181 -10.78 -2.39 -14.82
C LEU A 181 -10.99 -1.17 -13.92
N MET A 182 -9.96 -0.82 -13.15
CA MET A 182 -9.95 0.41 -12.37
C MET A 182 -9.12 1.50 -13.07
N ASP A 183 -9.51 2.76 -12.87
CA ASP A 183 -8.85 3.95 -13.42
C ASP A 183 -8.67 3.89 -14.95
N ALA A 184 -9.68 3.38 -15.66
CA ALA A 184 -9.69 3.22 -17.10
C ALA A 184 -9.21 4.47 -17.86
N GLY A 185 -8.36 4.30 -18.85
CA GLY A 185 -7.82 5.38 -19.69
C GLY A 185 -6.75 6.24 -19.03
N THR A 186 -6.39 5.99 -17.77
CA THR A 186 -5.33 6.73 -17.05
C THR A 186 -4.00 5.98 -17.05
N TYR A 187 -2.93 6.68 -16.70
CA TYR A 187 -1.62 6.06 -16.46
C TYR A 187 -1.66 4.93 -15.41
N ARG A 188 -2.64 4.97 -14.50
CA ARG A 188 -2.82 4.02 -13.40
C ARG A 188 -3.85 2.93 -13.70
N ALA A 189 -4.30 2.80 -14.96
CA ALA A 189 -5.25 1.75 -15.31
C ALA A 189 -4.75 0.36 -14.91
N HIS A 190 -5.58 -0.41 -14.23
CA HIS A 190 -5.22 -1.73 -13.75
C HIS A 190 -6.43 -2.65 -13.63
N ILE A 191 -6.19 -3.94 -13.85
CA ILE A 191 -7.18 -4.99 -13.59
C ILE A 191 -7.13 -5.38 -12.13
N MET A 192 -8.29 -5.43 -11.48
CA MET A 192 -8.48 -5.93 -10.12
C MET A 192 -9.13 -7.30 -10.16
N ILE A 193 -8.61 -8.24 -9.33
CA ILE A 193 -9.20 -9.56 -9.12
C ILE A 193 -9.22 -9.84 -7.62
N ASN A 194 -10.42 -10.06 -7.07
CA ASN A 194 -10.63 -10.55 -5.69
C ASN A 194 -10.98 -12.03 -5.77
N PRO A 195 -10.10 -12.96 -5.38
CA PRO A 195 -10.38 -14.40 -5.38
C PRO A 195 -11.50 -14.80 -4.44
#